data_948ff6060af63b326f417db1c3cf6d5a
#
_entry.id   948ff6060af63b326f417db1c3cf6d5a
#
_cell.length_a   1.000
_cell.length_b   1.000
_cell.length_c   1.000
_cell.angle_alpha   90.00
_cell.angle_beta   90.00
_cell.angle_gamma   90.00
#
_symmetry.space_group_name_H-M   'P 1'
#
loop_
_entity.id
_entity.type
_entity.pdbx_description
1 polymer ?
#
loop_
_entity_poly.entity_id
_entity_poly.type
_entity_poly.pdbx_seq_one_letter_code
_entity_poly.pdbx_strand_id
1 'polypeptide(L)' 'DNLYSLHQRVCQALWLRYQNDGAIEILLDKQNLSQEFAATTRSINRILHDLKALQIIDTDGERIVLLAPEKLKQEADIG' A
#
# COMPACT_ATOMS: atom_id res chain seq x y z
N ASP A 1 11.05 -10.29 -14.70
CA ASP A 1 11.78 -10.19 -13.46
C ASP A 1 11.41 -8.92 -12.70
N ASN A 2 11.16 -9.05 -11.41
CA ASN A 2 10.69 -7.93 -10.61
C ASN A 2 11.86 -7.14 -10.06
N LEU A 3 11.95 -5.88 -10.45
CA LEU A 3 12.94 -4.96 -9.91
C LEU A 3 12.56 -4.43 -8.52
N TYR A 4 11.30 -4.63 -8.12
CA TYR A 4 10.77 -4.10 -6.88
C TYR A 4 10.30 -5.22 -5.97
N SER A 5 10.50 -5.03 -4.67
CA SER A 5 9.99 -5.95 -3.67
C SER A 5 8.46 -5.88 -3.60
N LEU A 6 7.85 -6.86 -2.95
CA LEU A 6 6.40 -6.83 -2.71
C LEU A 6 6.01 -5.59 -1.93
N HIS A 7 6.82 -5.21 -0.94
CA HIS A 7 6.61 -3.99 -0.14
C HIS A 7 6.51 -2.77 -1.05
N GLN A 8 7.46 -2.60 -1.97
CA GLN A 8 7.45 -1.46 -2.88
C GLN A 8 6.25 -1.50 -3.82
N ARG A 9 5.88 -2.69 -4.29
CA ARG A 9 4.74 -2.85 -5.21
C ARG A 9 3.43 -2.50 -4.54
N VAL A 10 3.24 -2.89 -3.28
CA VAL A 10 2.06 -2.52 -2.50
C VAL A 10 2.02 -1.01 -2.30
N CYS A 11 3.14 -0.41 -1.94
CA CYS A 11 3.22 1.04 -1.75
C CYS A 11 2.92 1.79 -3.05
N GLN A 12 3.41 1.29 -4.18
CA GLN A 12 3.13 1.88 -5.50
C GLN A 12 1.64 1.82 -5.81
N ALA A 13 0.97 0.70 -5.50
CA ALA A 13 -0.46 0.56 -5.73
C ALA A 13 -1.26 1.58 -4.92
N LEU A 14 -0.89 1.76 -3.65
CA LEU A 14 -1.54 2.75 -2.79
C LEU A 14 -1.30 4.17 -3.30
N TRP A 15 -0.08 4.46 -3.73
CA TRP A 15 0.27 5.77 -4.27
C TRP A 15 -0.54 6.09 -5.52
N LEU A 16 -0.67 5.12 -6.44
CA LEU A 16 -1.45 5.30 -7.65
C LEU A 16 -2.93 5.57 -7.35
N ARG A 17 -3.50 4.86 -6.39
CA ARG A 17 -4.87 5.10 -5.98
C ARG A 17 -5.04 6.50 -5.42
N TYR A 18 -4.10 6.93 -4.60
CA TYR A 18 -4.11 8.29 -4.06
C TYR A 18 -4.07 9.34 -5.17
N GLN A 19 -3.19 9.15 -6.14
CA GLN A 19 -3.07 10.10 -7.26
C GLN A 19 -4.33 10.13 -8.12
N ASN A 20 -4.89 8.97 -8.41
CA ASN A 20 -6.06 8.86 -9.29
C ASN A 20 -7.33 9.42 -8.63
N ASP A 21 -7.52 9.11 -7.36
CA ASP A 21 -8.75 9.48 -6.66
C ASP A 21 -8.65 10.84 -5.99
N GLY A 22 -7.44 11.32 -5.75
CA GLY A 22 -7.21 12.59 -5.06
C GLY A 22 -7.64 12.58 -3.61
N ALA A 23 -7.85 11.39 -3.02
CA ALA A 23 -8.32 11.25 -1.66
C ALA A 23 -7.35 10.42 -0.84
N ILE A 24 -7.18 10.78 0.43
CA ILE A 24 -6.30 10.05 1.33
C ILE A 24 -6.91 8.75 1.83
N GLU A 25 -8.23 8.58 1.66
CA GLU A 25 -8.94 7.38 2.10
C GLU A 25 -9.10 6.44 0.93
N ILE A 26 -8.66 5.20 1.10
CA ILE A 26 -8.64 4.19 0.06
C ILE A 26 -9.31 2.93 0.59
N LEU A 27 -10.24 2.36 -0.20
CA LEU A 27 -10.76 1.04 0.06
C LEU A 27 -9.89 0.03 -0.66
N LEU A 28 -9.31 -0.90 0.09
CA LEU A 28 -8.37 -1.87 -0.46
C LEU A 28 -8.95 -3.28 -0.39
N ASP A 29 -9.03 -3.93 -1.54
CA ASP A 29 -9.40 -5.34 -1.62
C ASP A 29 -8.11 -6.17 -1.56
N LYS A 30 -7.83 -6.73 -0.38
CA LYS A 30 -6.60 -7.48 -0.14
C LYS A 30 -6.54 -8.75 -0.96
N GLN A 31 -7.68 -9.41 -1.20
CA GLN A 31 -7.70 -10.62 -2.01
C GLN A 31 -7.34 -10.32 -3.46
N ASN A 32 -7.93 -9.25 -4.01
CA ASN A 32 -7.60 -8.83 -5.36
C ASN A 32 -6.12 -8.47 -5.49
N LEU A 33 -5.60 -7.77 -4.50
CA LEU A 33 -4.19 -7.39 -4.47
C LEU A 33 -3.28 -8.62 -4.38
N SER A 34 -3.67 -9.61 -3.58
CA SER A 34 -2.87 -10.83 -3.45
C SER A 34 -2.84 -11.60 -4.77
N GLN A 35 -3.94 -11.63 -5.50
CA GLN A 35 -3.99 -12.28 -6.80
C GLN A 35 -3.13 -11.53 -7.83
N GLU A 36 -3.26 -10.22 -7.84
CA GLU A 36 -2.53 -9.36 -8.78
C GLU A 36 -1.02 -9.49 -8.59
N PHE A 37 -0.57 -9.57 -7.35
CA PHE A 37 0.87 -9.62 -7.03
C PHE A 37 1.37 -11.05 -6.80
N ALA A 38 0.51 -12.05 -6.96
CA ALA A 38 0.86 -13.45 -6.71
C ALA A 38 1.45 -13.63 -5.31
N ALA A 39 0.86 -12.98 -4.33
CA ALA A 39 1.30 -13.01 -2.93
C ALA A 39 0.14 -13.44 -2.04
N THR A 40 0.46 -13.86 -0.81
CA THR A 40 -0.58 -14.24 0.14
C THR A 40 -1.19 -12.99 0.78
N THR A 41 -2.45 -13.09 1.21
CA THR A 41 -3.07 -12.00 1.96
C THR A 41 -2.31 -11.74 3.26
N ARG A 42 -1.72 -12.77 3.83
CA ARG A 42 -0.89 -12.64 5.03
C ARG A 42 0.31 -11.72 4.78
N SER A 43 0.98 -11.89 3.64
CA SER A 43 2.11 -11.03 3.26
C SER A 43 1.66 -9.60 3.05
N ILE A 44 0.51 -9.41 2.41
CA ILE A 44 -0.05 -8.08 2.20
C ILE A 44 -0.37 -7.42 3.55
N ASN A 45 -1.03 -8.17 4.47
CA ASN A 45 -1.35 -7.65 5.79
C ASN A 45 -0.11 -7.26 6.58
N ARG A 46 0.96 -8.04 6.45
CA ARG A 46 2.22 -7.75 7.14
C ARG A 46 2.80 -6.42 6.65
N ILE A 47 2.77 -6.19 5.34
CA ILE A 47 3.26 -4.93 4.77
C ILE A 47 2.42 -3.75 5.26
N LEU A 48 1.10 -3.90 5.26
CA LEU A 48 0.21 -2.85 5.75
C LEU A 48 0.46 -2.57 7.24
N HIS A 49 0.71 -3.62 8.02
CA HIS A 49 1.05 -3.48 9.43
C HIS A 49 2.35 -2.68 9.62
N ASP A 50 3.35 -2.98 8.80
CA ASP A 50 4.63 -2.26 8.85
C ASP A 50 4.45 -0.79 8.50
N LEU A 51 3.65 -0.49 7.48
CA LEU A 51 3.37 0.89 7.10
C LEU A 51 2.61 1.63 8.20
N LYS A 52 1.71 0.93 8.88
CA LYS A 52 0.99 1.50 10.02
C LYS A 52 1.94 1.80 11.18
N ALA A 53 2.87 0.90 11.45
CA ALA A 53 3.87 1.09 12.50
C ALA A 53 4.76 2.31 12.22
N LEU A 54 5.04 2.58 10.94
CA LEU A 54 5.80 3.75 10.52
C LEU A 54 4.97 5.02 10.46
N GLN A 55 3.67 4.93 10.78
CA GLN A 55 2.73 6.04 10.74
C GLN A 55 2.57 6.65 9.35
N ILE A 56 2.76 5.83 8.33
CA ILE A 56 2.54 6.22 6.94
C ILE A 56 1.07 6.09 6.59
N ILE A 57 0.42 5.06 7.14
CA ILE A 57 -1.01 4.81 6.96
C ILE A 57 -1.67 4.50 8.29
N ASP A 58 -3.00 4.60 8.31
CA ASP A 58 -3.82 3.99 9.35
C ASP A 58 -4.78 3.03 8.68
N THR A 59 -5.26 2.04 9.41
CA THR A 59 -6.14 1.01 8.85
C THR A 59 -7.37 0.82 9.71
N ASP A 60 -8.51 0.58 9.04
CA ASP A 60 -9.78 0.25 9.71
C ASP A 60 -10.49 -0.74 8.80
N GLY A 61 -10.28 -2.03 9.06
CA GLY A 61 -10.78 -3.09 8.18
C GLY A 61 -10.14 -2.98 6.79
N GLU A 62 -10.96 -2.80 5.77
CA GLU A 62 -10.47 -2.63 4.39
C GLU A 62 -10.15 -1.18 4.05
N ARG A 63 -10.42 -0.27 4.97
CA ARG A 63 -10.19 1.15 4.74
C ARG A 63 -8.76 1.51 5.12
N ILE A 64 -8.06 2.13 4.21
CA ILE A 64 -6.70 2.62 4.41
C ILE A 64 -6.74 4.14 4.36
N VAL A 65 -6.16 4.79 5.37
CA VAL A 65 -6.03 6.25 5.39
C VAL A 65 -4.55 6.60 5.27
N LEU A 66 -4.21 7.41 4.28
CA LEU A 66 -2.82 7.84 4.10
C LEU A 66 -2.53 9.00 5.05
N LEU A 67 -1.67 8.75 6.02
CA LEU A 67 -1.26 9.77 7.00
C LEU A 67 -0.09 10.60 6.49
N ALA A 68 0.78 10.01 5.70
CA ALA A 68 1.99 10.66 5.21
C ALA A 68 2.24 10.26 3.75
N PRO A 69 1.51 10.86 2.78
CA PRO A 69 1.67 10.48 1.37
C PRO A 69 3.10 10.62 0.86
N GLU A 70 3.83 11.63 1.33
CA GLU A 70 5.22 11.83 0.90
C GLU A 70 6.12 10.67 1.35
N LYS A 71 5.89 10.14 2.55
CA LYS A 71 6.63 8.98 3.04
C LYS A 71 6.25 7.73 2.26
N LEU A 72 4.98 7.61 1.90
CA LEU A 72 4.52 6.50 1.06
C LEU A 72 5.23 6.52 -0.28
N LYS A 73 5.36 7.68 -0.88
CA LYS A 73 6.07 7.85 -2.14
C LYS A 73 7.52 7.39 -2.03
N GLN A 74 8.18 7.72 -0.92
CA GLN A 74 9.56 7.29 -0.66
C GLN A 74 9.64 5.77 -0.53
N GLU A 75 8.70 5.16 0.20
CA GLU A 75 8.66 3.70 0.37
C GLU A 75 8.39 2.98 -0.95
N ALA A 76 7.64 3.60 -1.84
CA ALA A 76 7.36 3.06 -3.16
C ALA A 76 8.54 3.24 -4.13
N ASP A 77 9.54 4.01 -3.74
CA ASP A 77 10.72 4.32 -4.56
C ASP A 77 10.32 4.98 -5.89
N ILE A 78 9.36 5.88 -5.83
CA ILE A 78 8.93 6.68 -6.98
C ILE A 78 9.67 8.01 -6.91
N GLY A 79 10.58 8.17 -7.83
CA GLY A 79 11.50 9.29 -7.82
C GLY A 79 11.06 10.58 -8.37
#